data_361bc9b9a8083494cd6432f7fe689b1a
#
_entry.id   361bc9b9a8083494cd6432f7fe689b1a
#
_cell.length_a   1.000
_cell.length_b   1.000
_cell.length_c   1.000
_cell.angle_alpha   90.00
_cell.angle_beta   90.00
_cell.angle_gamma   90.00
#
_symmetry.space_group_name_H-M   'P 1'
#
loop_
_entity.id
_entity.type
_entity.pdbx_description
1 polymer ?
#
loop_
_entity_poly.entity_id
_entity_poly.type
_entity_poly.pdbx_seq_one_letter_code
_entity_poly.pdbx_strand_id
1 'polypeptide(L)'
;MAIEQVLETLAKLVSFRSVTPYSSGSLEYIAKLLTNAGFSCDIQVFGEKEEEKTTNLYARYGNGSPNICFAGHIDVVPPLNENLWDYNPFELKVIGEKVYGRGTVDMKGAIACGIVSALNYLKIYPSPSGSISFLLTSDEEGCAKFGTKPMLEYLAKKGEKIDFSILGEPTARAHFGDTIAIGRRGSVNFVLKIIGKQGHVAYPHTAINPITSAVKIATDLMNIDFDNGSEFFEKTNLEVISFDVGNNVVNIIPEQATLKFNVRFNDFHSAKSIFGIVLEVISKHEVIFDLQYESSAESFVQKYSEKMKKFTAIVQNQSQIPPKIDTNGGTSDARFIHKYSEIVEFGLSFDQAHKINEHTQISDLQSLYNVYYNSLVEFLQK
;
A
#
# COMPACT_ATOMS: atom_id res chain seq x y z
N MET A 1 -12.46 28.22 -5.02
CA MET A 1 -13.39 27.03 -4.80
C MET A 1 -12.61 25.88 -4.19
N ALA A 2 -13.28 24.84 -3.68
CA ALA A 2 -12.56 23.73 -2.99
C ALA A 2 -11.53 23.03 -3.87
N ILE A 3 -11.85 22.81 -5.15
CA ILE A 3 -10.91 22.14 -6.08
C ILE A 3 -9.63 22.94 -6.33
N GLU A 4 -9.69 24.26 -6.36
CA GLU A 4 -8.50 25.10 -6.48
C GLU A 4 -7.57 24.92 -5.27
N GLN A 5 -8.13 24.87 -4.06
CA GLN A 5 -7.37 24.60 -2.84
C GLN A 5 -6.76 23.19 -2.86
N VAL A 6 -7.48 22.20 -3.40
CA VAL A 6 -6.94 20.83 -3.57
C VAL A 6 -5.77 20.86 -4.54
N LEU A 7 -5.91 21.52 -5.69
CA LEU A 7 -4.84 21.61 -6.69
C LEU A 7 -3.62 22.38 -6.17
N GLU A 8 -3.81 23.47 -5.44
CA GLU A 8 -2.72 24.22 -4.79
C GLU A 8 -1.99 23.36 -3.74
N THR A 9 -2.75 22.65 -2.89
CA THR A 9 -2.17 21.74 -1.89
C THR A 9 -1.42 20.61 -2.57
N LEU A 10 -2.03 19.98 -3.58
CA LEU A 10 -1.41 18.90 -4.35
C LEU A 10 -0.14 19.36 -5.07
N ALA A 11 -0.16 20.55 -5.69
CA ALA A 11 1.01 21.13 -6.35
C ALA A 11 2.18 21.24 -5.35
N LYS A 12 1.90 21.71 -4.14
CA LYS A 12 2.91 21.81 -3.10
C LYS A 12 3.41 20.43 -2.66
N LEU A 13 2.52 19.44 -2.47
CA LEU A 13 2.91 18.08 -2.09
C LEU A 13 3.75 17.40 -3.18
N VAL A 14 3.38 17.54 -4.45
CA VAL A 14 4.15 16.99 -5.58
C VAL A 14 5.53 17.63 -5.68
N SER A 15 5.68 18.91 -5.34
CA SER A 15 6.98 19.60 -5.40
C SER A 15 8.02 19.06 -4.42
N PHE A 16 7.62 18.32 -3.39
CA PHE A 16 8.55 17.59 -2.54
C PHE A 16 8.97 16.28 -3.23
N ARG A 17 10.28 16.13 -3.45
CA ARG A 17 10.87 14.91 -4.04
C ARG A 17 10.97 13.81 -2.98
N SER A 18 9.83 13.43 -2.45
CA SER A 18 9.69 12.46 -1.37
C SER A 18 9.77 11.02 -1.88
N VAL A 19 10.88 10.67 -2.55
CA VAL A 19 11.13 9.29 -2.96
C VAL A 19 11.41 8.46 -1.72
N THR A 20 10.71 7.31 -1.61
CA THR A 20 10.79 6.42 -0.43
C THR A 20 12.25 6.14 0.00
N PRO A 21 12.59 6.14 1.29
CA PRO A 21 11.75 6.38 2.48
C PRO A 21 11.77 7.85 2.97
N TYR A 22 12.09 8.81 2.12
CA TYR A 22 12.32 10.21 2.53
C TYR A 22 11.06 11.06 2.39
N SER A 23 10.71 11.84 3.44
CA SER A 23 9.64 12.84 3.40
C SER A 23 10.02 14.08 2.59
N SER A 24 11.32 14.38 2.50
CA SER A 24 11.87 15.58 1.86
C SER A 24 11.25 16.89 2.36
N GLY A 25 10.81 16.94 3.64
CA GLY A 25 10.18 18.11 4.26
C GLY A 25 8.66 18.22 4.04
N SER A 26 8.04 17.24 3.39
CA SER A 26 6.60 17.27 3.10
C SER A 26 5.74 17.09 4.36
N LEU A 27 6.14 16.21 5.29
CA LEU A 27 5.42 15.99 6.55
C LEU A 27 5.54 17.18 7.48
N GLU A 28 6.70 17.83 7.54
CA GLU A 28 6.90 19.08 8.28
C GLU A 28 6.04 20.22 7.72
N TYR A 29 5.92 20.31 6.39
CA TYR A 29 5.02 21.25 5.73
C TYR A 29 3.56 20.98 6.10
N ILE A 30 3.11 19.71 6.04
CA ILE A 30 1.74 19.33 6.42
C ILE A 30 1.50 19.63 7.90
N ALA A 31 2.43 19.28 8.78
CA ALA A 31 2.33 19.56 10.21
C ALA A 31 2.16 21.06 10.48
N LYS A 32 2.95 21.92 9.81
CA LYS A 32 2.82 23.37 9.93
C LYS A 32 1.44 23.87 9.45
N LEU A 33 0.97 23.35 8.32
CA LEU A 33 -0.35 23.70 7.77
C LEU A 33 -1.48 23.34 8.75
N LEU A 34 -1.44 22.13 9.29
CA LEU A 34 -2.45 21.62 10.23
C LEU A 34 -2.35 22.33 11.61
N THR A 35 -1.15 22.59 12.12
CA THR A 35 -0.95 23.36 13.35
C THR A 35 -1.56 24.77 13.25
N ASN A 36 -1.38 25.44 12.12
CA ASN A 36 -2.01 26.76 11.88
C ASN A 36 -3.55 26.70 11.87
N ALA A 37 -4.11 25.52 11.59
CA ALA A 37 -5.56 25.26 11.66
C ALA A 37 -6.02 24.73 13.04
N GLY A 38 -5.15 24.66 14.04
CA GLY A 38 -5.47 24.25 15.41
C GLY A 38 -5.29 22.77 15.72
N PHE A 39 -4.68 21.98 14.83
CA PHE A 39 -4.34 20.59 15.14
C PHE A 39 -3.13 20.51 16.09
N SER A 40 -3.15 19.54 16.99
CA SER A 40 -1.96 19.08 17.70
C SER A 40 -1.20 18.10 16.79
N CYS A 41 0.03 18.41 16.48
CA CYS A 41 0.88 17.62 15.57
C CYS A 41 2.02 16.96 16.34
N ASP A 42 2.26 15.68 16.06
CA ASP A 42 3.32 14.86 16.66
C ASP A 42 4.12 14.20 15.50
N ILE A 43 5.34 14.69 15.27
CA ILE A 43 6.27 14.12 14.28
C ILE A 43 7.20 13.17 14.99
N GLN A 44 7.29 11.94 14.51
CA GLN A 44 8.18 10.91 15.01
C GLN A 44 9.09 10.40 13.88
N VAL A 45 10.34 10.13 14.21
CA VAL A 45 11.33 9.55 13.29
C VAL A 45 11.76 8.20 13.84
N PHE A 46 11.55 7.14 13.06
CA PHE A 46 12.00 5.79 13.39
C PHE A 46 13.08 5.35 12.39
N GLY A 47 13.94 4.43 12.79
CA GLY A 47 15.03 3.88 11.99
C GLY A 47 16.25 3.62 12.87
N GLU A 48 16.97 2.52 12.59
CA GLU A 48 18.16 2.14 13.36
C GLU A 48 19.41 2.82 12.81
N LYS A 49 19.45 3.05 11.49
CA LYS A 49 20.55 3.71 10.77
C LYS A 49 20.05 4.98 10.10
N GLU A 50 20.98 5.85 9.72
CA GLU A 50 20.64 7.14 9.11
C GLU A 50 19.82 6.99 7.80
N GLU A 51 20.22 6.04 6.97
CA GLU A 51 19.54 5.73 5.70
C GLU A 51 18.16 5.07 5.86
N GLU A 52 17.84 4.57 7.06
CA GLU A 52 16.55 3.94 7.39
C GLU A 52 15.60 4.92 8.08
N LYS A 53 16.05 6.14 8.38
CA LYS A 53 15.22 7.13 9.09
C LYS A 53 13.99 7.51 8.29
N THR A 54 12.85 7.19 8.85
CA THR A 54 11.53 7.42 8.30
C THR A 54 10.76 8.40 9.15
N THR A 55 10.28 9.46 8.56
CA THR A 55 9.46 10.47 9.24
C THR A 55 7.98 10.06 9.19
N ASN A 56 7.31 10.20 10.32
CA ASN A 56 5.88 9.93 10.48
C ASN A 56 5.21 11.12 11.15
N LEU A 57 3.96 11.38 10.79
CA LEU A 57 3.15 12.46 11.38
C LEU A 57 1.82 11.89 11.88
N TYR A 58 1.50 12.19 13.13
CA TYR A 58 0.13 12.13 13.63
C TYR A 58 -0.33 13.54 13.97
N ALA A 59 -1.48 13.94 13.44
CA ALA A 59 -2.09 15.23 13.75
C ALA A 59 -3.54 15.02 14.17
N ARG A 60 -4.01 15.71 15.24
CA ARG A 60 -5.38 15.58 15.74
C ARG A 60 -5.98 16.93 16.08
N TYR A 61 -7.21 17.14 15.64
CA TYR A 61 -8.07 18.24 16.05
C TYR A 61 -9.25 17.72 16.88
N GLY A 62 -9.50 18.32 18.04
CA GLY A 62 -10.53 17.86 18.98
C GLY A 62 -10.08 16.66 19.82
N ASN A 63 -10.86 16.37 20.86
CA ASN A 63 -10.58 15.31 21.84
C ASN A 63 -11.73 14.29 21.98
N GLY A 64 -12.82 14.49 21.20
CA GLY A 64 -14.00 13.65 21.25
C GLY A 64 -13.89 12.36 20.45
N SER A 65 -14.88 11.49 20.64
CA SER A 65 -15.15 10.31 19.80
C SER A 65 -16.48 10.53 19.06
N PRO A 66 -16.58 10.11 17.78
CA PRO A 66 -15.58 9.33 17.06
C PRO A 66 -14.37 10.14 16.58
N ASN A 67 -13.18 9.51 16.53
CA ASN A 67 -11.99 10.04 15.87
C ASN A 67 -11.94 9.50 14.45
N ILE A 68 -12.15 10.37 13.47
CA ILE A 68 -12.08 10.04 12.04
C ILE A 68 -10.67 10.38 11.55
N CYS A 69 -9.97 9.36 11.04
CA CYS A 69 -8.58 9.46 10.62
C CYS A 69 -8.44 9.37 9.11
N PHE A 70 -7.81 10.35 8.49
CA PHE A 70 -7.26 10.23 7.14
C PHE A 70 -5.86 9.65 7.25
N ALA A 71 -5.68 8.45 6.71
CA ALA A 71 -4.39 7.76 6.72
C ALA A 71 -3.78 7.72 5.32
N GLY A 72 -2.45 7.67 5.24
CA GLY A 72 -1.76 7.55 3.97
C GLY A 72 -0.26 7.73 4.04
N HIS A 73 0.37 7.70 2.86
CA HIS A 73 1.79 7.91 2.70
C HIS A 73 2.08 9.11 1.80
N ILE A 74 3.19 9.78 2.08
CA ILE A 74 3.66 10.94 1.33
C ILE A 74 4.84 10.58 0.42
N ASP A 75 5.48 9.47 0.69
CA ASP A 75 6.52 8.93 -0.16
C ASP A 75 5.95 8.40 -1.48
N VAL A 76 6.82 8.29 -2.45
CA VAL A 76 6.47 7.85 -3.81
C VAL A 76 7.57 6.95 -4.35
N VAL A 77 7.22 6.02 -5.23
CA VAL A 77 8.23 5.25 -5.98
C VAL A 77 9.10 6.16 -6.84
N PRO A 78 10.37 5.81 -7.09
CA PRO A 78 11.23 6.57 -7.98
C PRO A 78 10.59 6.77 -9.36
N PRO A 79 10.72 7.94 -9.98
CA PRO A 79 10.23 8.17 -11.36
C PRO A 79 11.05 7.41 -12.41
N LEU A 80 12.13 6.73 -12.00
CA LEU A 80 13.08 6.03 -12.86
C LEU A 80 13.73 6.96 -13.89
N ASN A 81 13.52 6.72 -15.18
CA ASN A 81 14.08 7.57 -16.24
C ASN A 81 13.20 8.80 -16.46
N GLU A 82 13.55 9.93 -15.82
CA GLU A 82 12.80 11.19 -15.90
C GLU A 82 12.74 11.77 -17.32
N ASN A 83 13.69 11.41 -18.21
CA ASN A 83 13.66 11.84 -19.61
C ASN A 83 12.51 11.22 -20.43
N LEU A 84 11.85 10.20 -19.91
CA LEU A 84 10.67 9.59 -20.54
C LEU A 84 9.34 10.25 -20.10
N TRP A 85 9.40 11.18 -19.14
CA TRP A 85 8.24 11.94 -18.72
C TRP A 85 8.02 13.15 -19.63
N ASP A 86 6.77 13.37 -20.05
CA ASP A 86 6.40 14.54 -20.84
C ASP A 86 6.47 15.84 -20.02
N TYR A 87 6.28 15.73 -18.70
CA TYR A 87 6.35 16.82 -17.73
C TYR A 87 7.20 16.39 -16.53
N ASN A 88 7.86 17.37 -15.87
CA ASN A 88 8.64 17.09 -14.67
C ASN A 88 7.78 16.36 -13.60
N PRO A 89 8.17 15.15 -13.15
CA PRO A 89 7.37 14.37 -12.20
C PRO A 89 7.16 15.05 -10.84
N PHE A 90 8.00 16.04 -10.49
CA PHE A 90 7.91 16.79 -9.24
C PHE A 90 7.43 18.23 -9.42
N GLU A 91 6.76 18.52 -10.54
CA GLU A 91 6.09 19.78 -10.82
C GLU A 91 4.68 19.49 -11.35
N LEU A 92 3.66 19.83 -10.55
CA LEU A 92 2.28 19.57 -10.93
C LEU A 92 1.94 20.29 -12.24
N LYS A 93 1.48 19.54 -13.24
CA LYS A 93 1.09 20.09 -14.53
C LYS A 93 -0.37 19.78 -14.84
N VAL A 94 -1.14 20.83 -15.08
CA VAL A 94 -2.55 20.70 -15.50
C VAL A 94 -2.64 20.88 -17.00
N ILE A 95 -3.19 19.88 -17.71
CA ILE A 95 -3.43 19.91 -19.16
C ILE A 95 -4.88 19.45 -19.43
N GLY A 96 -5.74 20.37 -19.82
CA GLY A 96 -7.18 20.10 -19.89
C GLY A 96 -7.72 19.67 -18.53
N GLU A 97 -8.36 18.50 -18.47
CA GLU A 97 -8.91 17.93 -17.25
C GLU A 97 -7.92 17.03 -16.48
N LYS A 98 -6.70 16.85 -16.98
CA LYS A 98 -5.69 15.97 -16.39
C LYS A 98 -4.67 16.72 -15.55
N VAL A 99 -4.32 16.13 -14.43
CA VAL A 99 -3.34 16.64 -13.47
C VAL A 99 -2.17 15.66 -13.39
N TYR A 100 -1.02 16.04 -13.95
CA TYR A 100 0.19 15.21 -14.05
C TYR A 100 1.16 15.48 -12.92
N GLY A 101 1.81 14.41 -12.43
CA GLY A 101 2.88 14.45 -11.44
C GLY A 101 3.00 13.14 -10.67
N ARG A 102 4.19 12.78 -10.21
CA ARG A 102 4.40 11.59 -9.40
C ARG A 102 3.70 11.73 -8.04
N GLY A 103 2.88 10.74 -7.67
CA GLY A 103 2.07 10.75 -6.47
C GLY A 103 0.71 11.43 -6.63
N THR A 104 0.34 11.92 -7.82
CA THR A 104 -0.99 12.49 -8.05
C THR A 104 -2.10 11.48 -7.84
N VAL A 105 -1.83 10.21 -8.11
CA VAL A 105 -2.72 9.07 -7.87
C VAL A 105 -2.35 8.36 -6.58
N ASP A 106 -1.06 8.09 -6.35
CA ASP A 106 -0.55 7.25 -5.27
C ASP A 106 0.48 7.99 -4.42
N MET A 107 0.08 8.61 -3.25
CA MET A 107 -1.32 8.94 -2.95
C MET A 107 -1.47 10.39 -2.45
N LYS A 108 -0.57 11.31 -2.94
CA LYS A 108 -0.58 12.75 -2.56
C LYS A 108 -1.91 13.44 -2.91
N GLY A 109 -2.59 12.98 -4.00
CA GLY A 109 -3.91 13.47 -4.38
C GLY A 109 -4.95 13.26 -3.30
N ALA A 110 -5.01 12.06 -2.74
CA ALA A 110 -5.91 11.73 -1.64
C ALA A 110 -5.56 12.50 -0.37
N ILE A 111 -4.27 12.65 -0.05
CA ILE A 111 -3.82 13.45 1.09
C ILE A 111 -4.24 14.91 0.93
N ALA A 112 -4.07 15.51 -0.25
CA ALA A 112 -4.51 16.88 -0.53
C ALA A 112 -6.02 17.05 -0.34
N CYS A 113 -6.82 16.09 -0.85
CA CYS A 113 -8.27 16.05 -0.65
C CYS A 113 -8.64 15.95 0.84
N GLY A 114 -7.99 15.09 1.60
CA GLY A 114 -8.22 14.92 3.03
C GLY A 114 -7.91 16.20 3.83
N ILE A 115 -6.77 16.82 3.58
CA ILE A 115 -6.36 18.06 4.24
C ILE A 115 -7.38 19.17 3.94
N VAL A 116 -7.70 19.42 2.67
CA VAL A 116 -8.62 20.49 2.28
C VAL A 116 -10.05 20.22 2.80
N SER A 117 -10.48 18.97 2.81
CA SER A 117 -11.77 18.57 3.38
C SER A 117 -11.85 18.92 4.88
N ALA A 118 -10.82 18.55 5.65
CA ALA A 118 -10.76 18.84 7.08
C ALA A 118 -10.73 20.36 7.35
N LEU A 119 -9.89 21.11 6.63
CA LEU A 119 -9.78 22.55 6.80
C LEU A 119 -11.08 23.27 6.45
N ASN A 120 -11.76 22.88 5.38
CA ASN A 120 -13.03 23.49 4.98
C ASN A 120 -14.17 23.08 5.89
N TYR A 121 -14.17 21.84 6.39
CA TYR A 121 -15.13 21.40 7.40
C TYR A 121 -15.00 22.25 8.68
N LEU A 122 -13.80 22.43 9.21
CA LEU A 122 -13.54 23.18 10.45
C LEU A 122 -13.85 24.67 10.34
N LYS A 123 -13.77 25.27 9.14
CA LYS A 123 -14.22 26.65 8.91
C LYS A 123 -15.73 26.83 9.18
N ILE A 124 -16.52 25.79 8.89
CA ILE A 124 -17.99 25.82 9.06
C ILE A 124 -18.36 25.27 10.45
N TYR A 125 -17.65 24.24 10.90
CA TYR A 125 -17.90 23.51 12.15
C TYR A 125 -16.65 23.47 13.04
N PRO A 126 -16.30 24.59 13.69
CA PRO A 126 -15.05 24.70 14.48
C PRO A 126 -15.04 23.84 15.77
N SER A 127 -16.21 23.32 16.16
CA SER A 127 -16.37 22.48 17.35
C SER A 127 -17.06 21.16 16.97
N PRO A 128 -16.37 20.23 16.30
CA PRO A 128 -16.96 18.94 15.92
C PRO A 128 -17.35 18.12 17.16
N SER A 129 -18.35 17.24 17.01
CA SER A 129 -18.78 16.35 18.09
C SER A 129 -17.76 15.25 18.43
N GLY A 130 -16.76 15.04 17.56
CA GLY A 130 -15.66 14.08 17.69
C GLY A 130 -14.31 14.71 17.44
N SER A 131 -13.45 13.98 16.75
CA SER A 131 -12.10 14.43 16.37
C SER A 131 -11.82 14.12 14.92
N ILE A 132 -10.92 14.90 14.32
CA ILE A 132 -10.33 14.65 12.99
C ILE A 132 -8.85 14.39 13.20
N SER A 133 -8.32 13.32 12.62
CA SER A 133 -6.88 13.06 12.67
C SER A 133 -6.29 12.71 11.33
N PHE A 134 -4.97 12.84 11.24
CA PHE A 134 -4.15 12.41 10.11
C PHE A 134 -3.06 11.47 10.64
N LEU A 135 -2.86 10.34 9.95
CA LEU A 135 -1.78 9.40 10.20
C LEU A 135 -1.01 9.23 8.90
N LEU A 136 0.14 9.89 8.78
CA LEU A 136 0.90 9.97 7.55
C LEU A 136 2.33 9.45 7.74
N THR A 137 2.83 8.71 6.76
CA THR A 137 4.18 8.13 6.75
C THR A 137 4.97 8.50 5.50
N SER A 138 6.29 8.31 5.54
CA SER A 138 7.18 8.37 4.38
C SER A 138 7.82 7.02 4.02
N ASP A 139 7.26 5.88 4.45
CA ASP A 139 7.79 4.53 4.18
C ASP A 139 6.66 3.51 4.02
N GLU A 140 5.78 3.73 3.03
CA GLU A 140 4.83 2.73 2.56
C GLU A 140 5.36 2.03 1.32
N GLU A 141 5.89 2.79 0.37
CA GLU A 141 6.41 2.36 -0.92
C GLU A 141 7.81 1.70 -0.83
N GLY A 142 8.38 1.68 0.37
CA GLY A 142 9.67 1.10 0.67
C GLY A 142 9.57 -0.23 1.41
N CYS A 143 10.36 -0.36 2.48
CA CYS A 143 10.33 -1.57 3.29
C CYS A 143 9.17 -1.61 4.30
N ALA A 144 8.48 -0.49 4.52
CA ALA A 144 7.37 -0.28 5.45
C ALA A 144 7.68 -0.74 6.91
N LYS A 145 8.97 -0.69 7.28
CA LYS A 145 9.44 -1.17 8.58
C LYS A 145 9.37 -0.09 9.63
N PHE A 146 9.67 1.15 9.22
CA PHE A 146 9.81 2.30 10.12
C PHE A 146 8.71 3.37 9.92
N GLY A 147 7.70 3.04 9.11
CA GLY A 147 6.55 3.87 8.79
C GLY A 147 5.38 3.72 9.77
N THR A 148 4.21 3.46 9.25
CA THR A 148 2.93 3.41 9.97
C THR A 148 2.92 2.45 11.16
N LYS A 149 3.56 1.29 11.05
CA LYS A 149 3.55 0.27 12.12
C LYS A 149 4.11 0.80 13.45
N PRO A 150 5.38 1.26 13.55
CA PRO A 150 5.91 1.79 14.82
C PRO A 150 5.19 3.07 15.27
N MET A 151 4.63 3.87 14.35
CA MET A 151 3.82 5.02 14.71
C MET A 151 2.53 4.62 15.43
N LEU A 152 1.84 3.59 14.96
CA LEU A 152 0.65 3.04 15.65
C LEU A 152 0.97 2.46 17.03
N GLU A 153 2.10 1.75 17.14
CA GLU A 153 2.57 1.23 18.43
C GLU A 153 2.88 2.36 19.44
N TYR A 154 3.47 3.45 18.95
CA TYR A 154 3.73 4.65 19.75
C TYR A 154 2.43 5.32 20.20
N LEU A 155 1.46 5.52 19.29
CA LEU A 155 0.16 6.11 19.60
C LEU A 155 -0.63 5.25 20.61
N ALA A 156 -0.62 3.94 20.44
CA ALA A 156 -1.27 3.01 21.36
C ALA A 156 -0.71 3.12 22.80
N LYS A 157 0.62 3.25 22.95
CA LYS A 157 1.27 3.49 24.25
C LYS A 157 0.86 4.80 24.89
N LYS A 158 0.49 5.81 24.10
CA LYS A 158 -0.07 7.08 24.56
C LYS A 158 -1.58 7.01 24.90
N GLY A 159 -2.21 5.89 24.66
CA GLY A 159 -3.66 5.72 24.84
C GLY A 159 -4.50 6.37 23.74
N GLU A 160 -3.88 6.72 22.62
CA GLU A 160 -4.57 7.30 21.47
C GLU A 160 -5.52 6.27 20.86
N LYS A 161 -6.72 6.72 20.48
CA LYS A 161 -7.75 5.87 19.87
C LYS A 161 -8.23 6.48 18.56
N ILE A 162 -8.29 5.65 17.54
CA ILE A 162 -8.84 5.97 16.22
C ILE A 162 -10.10 5.10 16.05
N ASP A 163 -11.24 5.72 15.73
CA ASP A 163 -12.51 4.98 15.64
C ASP A 163 -12.83 4.53 14.21
N PHE A 164 -12.37 5.28 13.21
CA PHE A 164 -12.56 4.97 11.80
C PHE A 164 -11.47 5.63 10.96
N SER A 165 -10.80 4.83 10.14
CA SER A 165 -9.74 5.29 9.24
C SER A 165 -10.19 5.21 7.79
N ILE A 166 -9.87 6.23 7.01
CA ILE A 166 -9.97 6.26 5.55
C ILE A 166 -8.54 6.33 5.04
N LEU A 167 -8.05 5.23 4.49
CA LEU A 167 -6.74 5.17 3.85
C LEU A 167 -6.91 5.52 2.38
N GLY A 168 -6.22 6.56 1.93
CA GLY A 168 -6.43 7.16 0.62
C GLY A 168 -5.76 6.42 -0.55
N GLU A 169 -5.50 5.13 -0.42
CA GLU A 169 -4.95 4.27 -1.47
C GLU A 169 -5.81 4.26 -2.73
N PRO A 170 -5.21 4.20 -3.93
CA PRO A 170 -5.97 4.11 -5.17
C PRO A 170 -6.74 2.79 -5.25
N THR A 171 -8.07 2.88 -5.28
CA THR A 171 -8.97 1.70 -5.28
C THR A 171 -9.84 1.60 -6.52
N ALA A 172 -10.17 2.73 -7.17
CA ALA A 172 -11.08 2.73 -8.31
C ALA A 172 -10.46 2.01 -9.52
N ARG A 173 -11.25 1.18 -10.20
CA ARG A 173 -10.79 0.31 -11.30
C ARG A 173 -11.16 0.86 -12.67
N ALA A 174 -12.44 1.07 -12.93
CA ALA A 174 -12.95 1.59 -14.19
C ALA A 174 -13.48 3.01 -14.05
N HIS A 175 -14.12 3.32 -12.92
CA HIS A 175 -14.72 4.62 -12.66
C HIS A 175 -14.51 5.03 -11.21
N PHE A 176 -14.39 6.32 -10.96
CA PHE A 176 -14.31 6.83 -9.58
C PHE A 176 -15.46 6.29 -8.73
N GLY A 177 -15.12 5.75 -7.55
CA GLY A 177 -16.10 5.27 -6.58
C GLY A 177 -16.68 3.88 -6.86
N ASP A 178 -16.17 3.15 -7.85
CA ASP A 178 -16.63 1.79 -8.16
C ASP A 178 -16.17 0.72 -7.17
N THR A 179 -15.17 1.04 -6.33
CA THR A 179 -14.56 0.06 -5.43
C THR A 179 -14.20 0.69 -4.08
N ILE A 180 -14.54 0.00 -2.99
CA ILE A 180 -14.06 0.26 -1.63
C ILE A 180 -13.35 -1.02 -1.16
N ALA A 181 -12.08 -0.92 -0.73
CA ALA A 181 -11.40 -2.07 -0.17
C ALA A 181 -11.55 -2.09 1.37
N ILE A 182 -11.88 -3.28 1.91
CA ILE A 182 -12.07 -3.53 3.35
C ILE A 182 -11.12 -4.58 3.89
N GLY A 183 -10.19 -5.03 3.08
CA GLY A 183 -9.21 -6.06 3.43
C GLY A 183 -8.16 -6.20 2.35
N ARG A 184 -7.12 -6.96 2.63
CA ARG A 184 -6.04 -7.26 1.69
C ARG A 184 -5.59 -8.71 1.84
N ARG A 185 -5.17 -9.31 0.73
CA ARG A 185 -4.52 -10.63 0.75
C ARG A 185 -3.19 -10.55 1.47
N GLY A 186 -2.80 -11.65 2.10
CA GLY A 186 -1.46 -11.84 2.60
C GLY A 186 -0.44 -11.97 1.47
N SER A 187 0.82 -11.74 1.78
CA SER A 187 1.92 -11.85 0.83
C SER A 187 3.16 -12.44 1.50
N VAL A 188 3.72 -13.45 0.88
CA VAL A 188 4.96 -14.07 1.33
C VAL A 188 5.90 -14.30 0.15
N ASN A 189 7.14 -13.86 0.31
CA ASN A 189 8.22 -14.05 -0.64
C ASN A 189 9.08 -15.23 -0.25
N PHE A 190 9.51 -16.02 -1.22
CA PHE A 190 10.39 -17.16 -1.02
C PHE A 190 11.66 -17.03 -1.85
N VAL A 191 12.76 -17.49 -1.27
CA VAL A 191 14.03 -17.72 -1.96
C VAL A 191 14.41 -19.18 -1.71
N LEU A 192 14.36 -19.99 -2.76
CA LEU A 192 14.75 -21.39 -2.77
C LEU A 192 16.09 -21.54 -3.49
N LYS A 193 17.11 -21.95 -2.75
CA LYS A 193 18.41 -22.31 -3.29
C LYS A 193 18.53 -23.83 -3.36
N ILE A 194 18.77 -24.36 -4.54
CA ILE A 194 18.95 -25.78 -4.78
C ILE A 194 20.44 -26.05 -4.99
N ILE A 195 20.99 -26.96 -4.21
CA ILE A 195 22.41 -27.32 -4.21
C ILE A 195 22.60 -28.57 -5.04
N GLY A 196 23.42 -28.46 -6.06
CA GLY A 196 23.85 -29.55 -6.91
C GLY A 196 25.33 -29.90 -6.72
N LYS A 197 25.90 -30.47 -7.76
CA LYS A 197 27.33 -30.76 -7.87
C LYS A 197 27.82 -30.38 -9.25
N GLN A 198 28.77 -29.46 -9.33
CA GLN A 198 29.38 -29.04 -10.58
C GLN A 198 30.04 -30.20 -11.34
N GLY A 199 29.96 -30.18 -12.65
CA GLY A 199 30.63 -31.16 -13.51
C GLY A 199 30.60 -30.80 -14.97
N HIS A 200 31.26 -31.64 -15.78
CA HIS A 200 31.30 -31.45 -17.22
C HIS A 200 30.02 -32.00 -17.88
N VAL A 201 29.40 -31.23 -18.79
CA VAL A 201 28.11 -31.60 -19.42
C VAL A 201 28.19 -32.92 -20.19
N ALA A 202 29.38 -33.33 -20.72
CA ALA A 202 29.58 -34.60 -21.38
C ALA A 202 29.61 -35.80 -20.42
N TYR A 203 29.77 -35.57 -19.12
CA TYR A 203 29.82 -36.60 -18.09
C TYR A 203 28.79 -36.37 -16.98
N PRO A 204 27.48 -36.30 -17.29
CA PRO A 204 26.44 -35.90 -16.37
C PRO A 204 26.33 -36.84 -15.16
N HIS A 205 26.76 -38.10 -15.26
CA HIS A 205 26.76 -39.05 -14.14
C HIS A 205 27.76 -38.72 -13.01
N THR A 206 28.68 -37.78 -13.25
CA THR A 206 29.63 -37.29 -12.20
C THR A 206 29.17 -36.05 -11.49
N ALA A 207 28.06 -35.45 -11.95
CA ALA A 207 27.49 -34.18 -11.47
C ALA A 207 26.07 -34.39 -10.92
N ILE A 208 25.54 -33.36 -10.26
CA ILE A 208 24.13 -33.25 -9.90
C ILE A 208 23.65 -31.91 -10.42
N ASN A 209 22.80 -31.94 -11.45
CA ASN A 209 22.33 -30.71 -12.08
C ASN A 209 21.19 -30.05 -11.28
N PRO A 210 21.43 -28.93 -10.59
CA PRO A 210 20.40 -28.27 -9.79
C PRO A 210 19.30 -27.64 -10.66
N ILE A 211 19.58 -27.31 -11.93
CA ILE A 211 18.59 -26.73 -12.86
C ILE A 211 17.48 -27.73 -13.15
N THR A 212 17.84 -29.01 -13.41
CA THR A 212 16.83 -30.04 -13.68
C THR A 212 15.88 -30.22 -12.50
N SER A 213 16.41 -30.19 -11.28
CA SER A 213 15.61 -30.27 -10.06
C SER A 213 14.77 -29.01 -9.85
N ALA A 214 15.35 -27.83 -10.08
CA ALA A 214 14.67 -26.55 -9.94
C ALA A 214 13.45 -26.44 -10.89
N VAL A 215 13.59 -26.89 -12.14
CA VAL A 215 12.47 -26.91 -13.10
C VAL A 215 11.34 -27.81 -12.65
N LYS A 216 11.64 -29.02 -12.15
CA LYS A 216 10.63 -29.94 -11.62
C LYS A 216 9.90 -29.33 -10.42
N ILE A 217 10.67 -28.81 -9.45
CA ILE A 217 10.10 -28.16 -8.25
C ILE A 217 9.25 -26.95 -8.65
N ALA A 218 9.74 -26.09 -9.55
CA ALA A 218 8.96 -24.93 -10.03
C ALA A 218 7.64 -25.36 -10.67
N THR A 219 7.66 -26.43 -11.48
CA THR A 219 6.45 -26.99 -12.10
C THR A 219 5.46 -27.45 -11.03
N ASP A 220 5.90 -28.19 -10.02
CA ASP A 220 5.03 -28.68 -8.96
C ASP A 220 4.50 -27.54 -8.09
N LEU A 221 5.33 -26.53 -7.79
CA LEU A 221 4.90 -25.33 -7.05
C LEU A 221 3.83 -24.55 -7.81
N MET A 222 3.98 -24.34 -9.12
CA MET A 222 3.00 -23.64 -9.96
C MET A 222 1.67 -24.41 -10.11
N ASN A 223 1.67 -25.72 -9.86
CA ASN A 223 0.49 -26.57 -9.92
C ASN A 223 -0.19 -26.79 -8.55
N ILE A 224 0.24 -26.12 -7.48
CA ILE A 224 -0.43 -26.21 -6.18
C ILE A 224 -1.83 -25.60 -6.30
N ASP A 225 -2.86 -26.39 -6.00
CA ASP A 225 -4.23 -25.91 -5.77
C ASP A 225 -4.38 -25.62 -4.26
N PHE A 226 -4.19 -24.36 -3.86
CA PHE A 226 -4.20 -23.98 -2.46
C PHE A 226 -5.61 -24.00 -1.86
N ASP A 227 -6.59 -23.42 -2.62
CA ASP A 227 -7.97 -23.23 -2.19
C ASP A 227 -8.86 -22.76 -3.34
N ASN A 228 -10.16 -22.63 -3.08
CA ASN A 228 -11.15 -22.15 -4.04
C ASN A 228 -11.53 -20.68 -3.88
N GLY A 229 -10.81 -19.92 -3.04
CA GLY A 229 -11.20 -18.59 -2.62
C GLY A 229 -12.22 -18.61 -1.49
N SER A 230 -12.52 -17.44 -0.93
CA SER A 230 -13.53 -17.25 0.11
C SER A 230 -14.63 -16.28 -0.31
N GLU A 231 -15.54 -15.93 0.59
CA GLU A 231 -16.59 -14.92 0.32
C GLU A 231 -16.00 -13.57 -0.10
N PHE A 232 -14.83 -13.21 0.45
CA PHE A 232 -14.22 -11.89 0.25
C PHE A 232 -12.94 -11.93 -0.59
N PHE A 233 -12.34 -13.10 -0.80
CA PHE A 233 -11.04 -13.23 -1.44
C PHE A 233 -11.06 -14.17 -2.64
N GLU A 234 -10.29 -13.80 -3.66
CA GLU A 234 -9.90 -14.70 -4.73
C GLU A 234 -9.01 -15.84 -4.21
N LYS A 235 -8.80 -16.86 -5.04
CA LYS A 235 -7.90 -17.98 -4.76
C LYS A 235 -6.49 -17.50 -4.39
N THR A 236 -5.85 -18.23 -3.49
CA THR A 236 -4.41 -18.11 -3.25
C THR A 236 -3.66 -18.50 -4.53
N ASN A 237 -2.68 -17.69 -4.91
CA ASN A 237 -1.87 -17.93 -6.11
C ASN A 237 -0.38 -17.81 -5.82
N LEU A 238 0.41 -18.60 -6.55
CA LEU A 238 1.88 -18.59 -6.55
C LEU A 238 2.38 -18.13 -7.92
N GLU A 239 3.33 -17.17 -7.91
CA GLU A 239 4.02 -16.72 -9.12
C GLU A 239 5.53 -16.87 -8.95
N VAL A 240 6.18 -17.55 -9.89
CA VAL A 240 7.64 -17.59 -9.99
C VAL A 240 8.12 -16.29 -10.62
N ILE A 241 8.98 -15.56 -9.90
CA ILE A 241 9.41 -14.22 -10.28
C ILE A 241 10.88 -14.14 -10.74
N SER A 242 11.69 -15.15 -10.41
CA SER A 242 13.09 -15.22 -10.87
C SER A 242 13.59 -16.66 -10.86
N PHE A 243 14.43 -16.98 -11.83
CA PHE A 243 15.18 -18.23 -11.90
C PHE A 243 16.64 -17.91 -12.25
N ASP A 244 17.48 -17.81 -11.23
CA ASP A 244 18.86 -17.35 -11.36
C ASP A 244 19.84 -18.52 -11.22
N VAL A 245 20.68 -18.69 -12.22
CA VAL A 245 21.74 -19.71 -12.22
C VAL A 245 23.13 -19.08 -12.29
N GLY A 246 23.27 -17.95 -13.02
CA GLY A 246 24.53 -17.23 -13.20
C GLY A 246 25.60 -17.99 -14.00
N ASN A 247 25.24 -19.09 -14.69
CA ASN A 247 26.19 -19.90 -15.44
C ASN A 247 26.35 -19.38 -16.88
N ASN A 248 27.53 -18.82 -17.20
CA ASN A 248 27.88 -18.33 -18.51
C ASN A 248 28.80 -19.31 -19.29
N VAL A 249 29.06 -20.49 -18.72
CA VAL A 249 30.00 -21.47 -19.30
C VAL A 249 29.25 -22.67 -19.91
N VAL A 250 29.31 -22.82 -21.21
CA VAL A 250 28.48 -23.77 -22.00
C VAL A 250 28.74 -25.25 -21.72
N ASN A 251 29.88 -25.62 -21.19
CA ASN A 251 30.28 -27.01 -20.96
C ASN A 251 30.34 -27.40 -19.46
N ILE A 252 29.77 -26.57 -18.56
CA ILE A 252 29.72 -26.81 -17.11
C ILE A 252 28.26 -26.95 -16.67
N ILE A 253 27.98 -28.04 -15.93
CA ILE A 253 26.78 -28.13 -15.06
C ILE A 253 27.07 -27.32 -13.81
N PRO A 254 26.23 -26.33 -13.43
CA PRO A 254 26.47 -25.47 -12.26
C PRO A 254 26.31 -26.22 -10.95
N GLU A 255 26.82 -25.64 -9.87
CA GLU A 255 26.70 -26.21 -8.52
C GLU A 255 25.44 -25.79 -7.76
N GLN A 256 24.76 -24.72 -8.23
CA GLN A 256 23.54 -24.23 -7.58
C GLN A 256 22.59 -23.57 -8.59
N ALA A 257 21.30 -23.52 -8.23
CA ALA A 257 20.27 -22.73 -8.89
C ALA A 257 19.40 -22.05 -7.82
N THR A 258 18.94 -20.83 -8.08
CA THR A 258 18.07 -20.07 -7.16
C THR A 258 16.75 -19.77 -7.84
N LEU A 259 15.66 -20.13 -7.17
CA LEU A 259 14.29 -19.83 -7.58
C LEU A 259 13.69 -18.81 -6.59
N LYS A 260 13.10 -17.73 -7.09
CA LYS A 260 12.35 -16.79 -6.27
C LYS A 260 10.89 -16.81 -6.70
N PHE A 261 9.99 -16.80 -5.75
CA PHE A 261 8.55 -16.79 -6.01
C PHE A 261 7.81 -16.06 -4.90
N ASN A 262 6.63 -15.55 -5.23
CA ASN A 262 5.72 -14.91 -4.30
C ASN A 262 4.41 -15.69 -4.22
N VAL A 263 3.82 -15.75 -3.02
CA VAL A 263 2.47 -16.29 -2.81
C VAL A 263 1.59 -15.20 -2.25
N ARG A 264 0.47 -14.94 -2.95
CA ARG A 264 -0.63 -14.10 -2.47
C ARG A 264 -1.72 -15.01 -1.92
N PHE A 265 -2.01 -14.89 -0.64
CA PHE A 265 -2.91 -15.82 0.04
C PHE A 265 -4.09 -15.10 0.70
N ASN A 266 -5.21 -15.80 0.79
CA ASN A 266 -6.47 -15.37 1.38
C ASN A 266 -6.55 -15.70 2.88
N ASP A 267 -7.73 -15.54 3.47
CA ASP A 267 -8.02 -15.71 4.88
C ASP A 267 -8.05 -17.19 5.35
N PHE A 268 -7.98 -18.17 4.44
CA PHE A 268 -7.82 -19.57 4.78
C PHE A 268 -6.38 -19.91 5.20
N HIS A 269 -5.43 -19.04 4.89
CA HIS A 269 -4.02 -19.29 5.09
C HIS A 269 -3.35 -18.22 5.97
N SER A 270 -2.19 -18.59 6.49
CA SER A 270 -1.19 -17.70 7.08
C SER A 270 0.14 -17.88 6.36
N ALA A 271 1.06 -16.95 6.50
CA ALA A 271 2.41 -17.11 5.95
C ALA A 271 3.06 -18.43 6.42
N LYS A 272 2.80 -18.83 7.68
CA LYS A 272 3.30 -20.09 8.24
C LYS A 272 2.68 -21.32 7.58
N SER A 273 1.36 -21.32 7.30
CA SER A 273 0.71 -22.46 6.63
C SER A 273 1.15 -22.56 5.17
N ILE A 274 1.32 -21.42 4.47
CA ILE A 274 1.87 -21.38 3.11
C ILE A 274 3.30 -21.93 3.09
N PHE A 275 4.15 -21.53 4.05
CA PHE A 275 5.49 -22.12 4.18
C PHE A 275 5.44 -23.65 4.34
N GLY A 276 4.53 -24.17 5.17
CA GLY A 276 4.35 -25.62 5.35
C GLY A 276 3.98 -26.34 4.05
N ILE A 277 3.03 -25.80 3.28
CA ILE A 277 2.59 -26.37 2.01
C ILE A 277 3.75 -26.36 0.99
N VAL A 278 4.45 -25.24 0.86
CA VAL A 278 5.60 -25.09 -0.04
C VAL A 278 6.72 -26.09 0.36
N LEU A 279 7.05 -26.17 1.65
CA LEU A 279 8.07 -27.07 2.15
C LEU A 279 7.72 -28.55 1.87
N GLU A 280 6.45 -28.93 2.02
CA GLU A 280 5.99 -30.28 1.71
C GLU A 280 6.20 -30.64 0.24
N VAL A 281 5.88 -29.72 -0.68
CA VAL A 281 6.09 -29.93 -2.12
C VAL A 281 7.58 -30.10 -2.43
N ILE A 282 8.43 -29.21 -1.93
CA ILE A 282 9.88 -29.25 -2.18
C ILE A 282 10.48 -30.55 -1.61
N SER A 283 10.04 -30.98 -0.43
CA SER A 283 10.56 -32.17 0.25
C SER A 283 10.25 -33.48 -0.45
N LYS A 284 9.34 -33.51 -1.43
CA LYS A 284 9.09 -34.69 -2.29
C LYS A 284 10.22 -34.94 -3.30
N HIS A 285 11.09 -33.96 -3.49
CA HIS A 285 12.25 -34.08 -4.36
C HIS A 285 13.50 -34.44 -3.56
N GLU A 286 14.28 -35.38 -4.08
CA GLU A 286 15.56 -35.82 -3.48
C GLU A 286 16.67 -34.81 -3.79
N VAL A 287 16.62 -33.63 -3.16
CA VAL A 287 17.58 -32.52 -3.38
C VAL A 287 18.05 -31.92 -2.07
N ILE A 288 19.26 -31.37 -2.07
CA ILE A 288 19.74 -30.53 -0.99
C ILE A 288 19.29 -29.10 -1.30
N PHE A 289 18.61 -28.45 -0.37
CA PHE A 289 18.11 -27.09 -0.57
C PHE A 289 18.21 -26.23 0.71
N ASP A 290 18.18 -24.92 0.50
CA ASP A 290 17.95 -23.89 1.52
C ASP A 290 16.70 -23.10 1.10
N LEU A 291 15.69 -23.05 1.97
CA LEU A 291 14.44 -22.33 1.76
C LEU A 291 14.29 -21.22 2.79
N GLN A 292 14.29 -20.00 2.29
CA GLN A 292 14.03 -18.80 3.09
C GLN A 292 12.71 -18.20 2.69
N TYR A 293 12.00 -17.57 3.65
CA TYR A 293 10.78 -16.84 3.38
C TYR A 293 10.69 -15.58 4.23
N GLU A 294 10.02 -14.57 3.68
CA GLU A 294 9.70 -13.33 4.36
C GLU A 294 8.25 -12.94 4.07
N SER A 295 7.46 -12.79 5.14
CA SER A 295 6.08 -12.32 5.02
C SER A 295 6.04 -10.80 5.12
N SER A 296 5.53 -10.14 4.09
CA SER A 296 5.27 -8.70 4.11
C SER A 296 3.92 -8.37 4.76
N ALA A 297 2.95 -9.28 4.70
CA ALA A 297 1.62 -9.11 5.29
C ALA A 297 0.91 -10.44 5.50
N GLU A 298 0.15 -10.56 6.60
CA GLU A 298 -0.93 -11.52 6.72
C GLU A 298 -2.18 -10.98 6.02
N SER A 299 -3.06 -11.88 5.58
CA SER A 299 -4.36 -11.47 5.05
C SER A 299 -5.26 -10.93 6.17
N PHE A 300 -6.10 -9.98 5.82
CA PHE A 300 -7.13 -9.49 6.72
C PHE A 300 -8.37 -9.03 5.95
N VAL A 301 -9.52 -9.14 6.59
CA VAL A 301 -10.77 -8.53 6.14
C VAL A 301 -11.48 -7.93 7.34
N GLN A 302 -12.03 -6.74 7.16
CA GLN A 302 -12.80 -6.03 8.18
C GLN A 302 -14.25 -6.48 8.13
N LYS A 303 -14.88 -6.61 9.32
CA LYS A 303 -16.32 -6.81 9.39
C LYS A 303 -17.04 -5.58 8.83
N TYR A 304 -17.98 -5.78 7.92
CA TYR A 304 -18.76 -4.72 7.32
C TYR A 304 -19.71 -4.06 8.36
N SER A 305 -19.24 -2.99 8.99
CA SER A 305 -19.86 -2.30 10.11
C SER A 305 -20.88 -1.24 9.69
N GLU A 306 -21.63 -0.68 10.64
CA GLU A 306 -22.52 0.46 10.39
C GLU A 306 -21.76 1.70 9.89
N LYS A 307 -20.52 1.94 10.34
CA LYS A 307 -19.70 3.04 9.85
C LYS A 307 -19.31 2.80 8.37
N MET A 308 -18.94 1.57 8.02
CA MET A 308 -18.65 1.22 6.63
C MET A 308 -19.87 1.35 5.73
N LYS A 309 -21.07 0.97 6.19
CA LYS A 309 -22.32 1.17 5.46
C LYS A 309 -22.58 2.65 5.18
N LYS A 310 -22.41 3.52 6.18
CA LYS A 310 -22.53 4.97 6.02
C LYS A 310 -21.53 5.51 5.02
N PHE A 311 -20.26 5.11 5.12
CA PHE A 311 -19.23 5.50 4.16
C PHE A 311 -19.57 5.03 2.75
N THR A 312 -20.01 3.78 2.59
CA THR A 312 -20.45 3.21 1.30
C THR A 312 -21.61 4.00 0.68
N ALA A 313 -22.56 4.43 1.51
CA ALA A 313 -23.68 5.27 1.04
C ALA A 313 -23.19 6.65 0.56
N ILE A 314 -22.23 7.25 1.22
CA ILE A 314 -21.62 8.53 0.79
C ILE A 314 -20.92 8.35 -0.57
N VAL A 315 -20.13 7.29 -0.73
CA VAL A 315 -19.47 6.97 -2.00
C VAL A 315 -20.49 6.77 -3.11
N GLN A 316 -21.50 5.94 -2.88
CA GLN A 316 -22.57 5.68 -3.85
C GLN A 316 -23.33 6.96 -4.24
N ASN A 317 -23.61 7.83 -3.28
CA ASN A 317 -24.27 9.12 -3.56
C ASN A 317 -23.40 10.05 -4.41
N GLN A 318 -22.07 10.01 -4.25
CA GLN A 318 -21.16 10.82 -5.04
C GLN A 318 -20.92 10.24 -6.45
N SER A 319 -20.71 8.93 -6.55
CA SER A 319 -20.38 8.26 -7.81
C SER A 319 -21.61 7.88 -8.65
N GLN A 320 -22.80 7.86 -8.03
CA GLN A 320 -24.08 7.41 -8.62
C GLN A 320 -24.08 5.93 -9.03
N ILE A 321 -23.09 5.16 -8.59
CA ILE A 321 -22.99 3.70 -8.78
C ILE A 321 -22.74 3.01 -7.44
N PRO A 322 -23.27 1.80 -7.20
CA PRO A 322 -22.98 1.05 -5.99
C PRO A 322 -21.52 0.55 -6.04
N PRO A 323 -20.68 0.91 -5.05
CA PRO A 323 -19.30 0.43 -5.02
C PRO A 323 -19.24 -1.07 -4.74
N LYS A 324 -18.32 -1.76 -5.42
CA LYS A 324 -17.93 -3.12 -5.04
C LYS A 324 -17.15 -3.07 -3.75
N ILE A 325 -17.54 -3.90 -2.78
CA ILE A 325 -16.71 -4.14 -1.58
C ILE A 325 -15.69 -5.21 -1.95
N ASP A 326 -14.40 -4.88 -1.82
CA ASP A 326 -13.32 -5.69 -2.37
C ASP A 326 -12.18 -5.90 -1.37
N THR A 327 -11.32 -6.88 -1.64
CA THR A 327 -10.12 -7.19 -0.86
C THR A 327 -8.90 -7.39 -1.76
N ASN A 328 -9.08 -7.18 -3.07
CA ASN A 328 -8.04 -7.37 -4.08
C ASN A 328 -7.11 -6.17 -4.18
N GLY A 329 -5.91 -6.43 -4.67
CA GLY A 329 -4.87 -5.44 -4.90
C GLY A 329 -3.55 -5.81 -4.25
N GLY A 330 -2.63 -4.86 -4.23
CA GLY A 330 -1.35 -4.96 -3.54
C GLY A 330 -1.52 -4.97 -2.01
N THR A 331 -0.43 -5.07 -1.29
CA THR A 331 -0.41 -4.77 0.14
C THR A 331 -0.47 -3.26 0.36
N SER A 332 -0.98 -2.83 1.51
CA SER A 332 -1.02 -1.43 1.93
C SER A 332 -0.84 -1.33 3.45
N ASP A 333 -0.67 -0.14 3.97
CA ASP A 333 -0.57 0.11 5.42
C ASP A 333 -1.86 -0.21 6.19
N ALA A 334 -2.98 -0.48 5.51
CA ALA A 334 -4.18 -1.05 6.11
C ALA A 334 -3.90 -2.32 6.91
N ARG A 335 -2.89 -3.13 6.49
CA ARG A 335 -2.39 -4.33 7.21
C ARG A 335 -1.93 -4.05 8.65
N PHE A 336 -1.56 -2.82 8.95
CA PHE A 336 -1.19 -2.38 10.29
C PHE A 336 -2.33 -1.66 11.00
N ILE A 337 -3.01 -0.75 10.27
CA ILE A 337 -4.05 0.13 10.83
C ILE A 337 -5.27 -0.66 11.30
N HIS A 338 -5.65 -1.75 10.60
CA HIS A 338 -6.83 -2.56 10.94
C HIS A 338 -6.80 -3.15 12.36
N LYS A 339 -5.62 -3.23 12.98
CA LYS A 339 -5.44 -3.73 14.35
C LYS A 339 -5.81 -2.69 15.42
N TYR A 340 -5.91 -1.43 15.02
CA TYR A 340 -6.11 -0.28 15.91
C TYR A 340 -7.37 0.51 15.61
N SER A 341 -7.96 0.35 14.42
CA SER A 341 -9.10 1.12 13.92
C SER A 341 -9.92 0.31 12.95
N GLU A 342 -11.24 0.55 12.87
CA GLU A 342 -11.99 0.19 11.67
C GLU A 342 -11.42 0.97 10.48
N ILE A 343 -11.24 0.34 9.32
CA ILE A 343 -10.59 0.96 8.16
C ILE A 343 -11.29 0.61 6.87
N VAL A 344 -11.35 1.59 5.98
CA VAL A 344 -11.64 1.41 4.55
C VAL A 344 -10.49 2.01 3.74
N GLU A 345 -10.19 1.42 2.60
CA GLU A 345 -9.31 2.03 1.61
C GLU A 345 -10.16 2.59 0.49
N PHE A 346 -9.96 3.86 0.18
CA PHE A 346 -10.74 4.56 -0.83
C PHE A 346 -9.99 5.78 -1.37
N GLY A 347 -9.71 5.76 -2.66
CA GLY A 347 -9.01 6.85 -3.34
C GLY A 347 -9.29 6.91 -4.83
N LEU A 348 -8.29 7.33 -5.59
CA LEU A 348 -8.35 7.56 -7.03
C LEU A 348 -8.23 6.24 -7.83
N SER A 349 -8.19 6.33 -9.16
CA SER A 349 -7.98 5.17 -10.01
C SER A 349 -6.54 4.68 -9.97
N PHE A 350 -6.33 3.38 -9.70
CA PHE A 350 -4.99 2.78 -9.64
C PHE A 350 -4.31 2.66 -11.02
N ASP A 351 -5.06 2.86 -12.11
CA ASP A 351 -4.60 2.65 -13.47
C ASP A 351 -3.30 3.39 -13.83
N GLN A 352 -3.05 4.54 -13.18
CA GLN A 352 -1.89 5.38 -13.43
C GLN A 352 -0.82 5.28 -12.33
N ALA A 353 -1.07 4.53 -11.25
CA ALA A 353 -0.11 4.32 -10.18
C ALA A 353 1.20 3.71 -10.71
N HIS A 354 2.34 4.23 -10.26
CA HIS A 354 3.70 3.80 -10.61
C HIS A 354 4.09 3.96 -12.10
N LYS A 355 3.21 4.50 -12.95
CA LYS A 355 3.51 4.69 -14.38
C LYS A 355 4.29 6.00 -14.64
N ILE A 356 4.97 6.03 -15.78
CA ILE A 356 5.49 7.27 -16.38
C ILE A 356 4.28 8.13 -16.78
N ASN A 357 4.37 9.44 -16.59
CA ASN A 357 3.27 10.37 -16.81
C ASN A 357 2.04 10.08 -15.93
N GLU A 358 2.27 9.64 -14.69
CA GLU A 358 1.22 9.47 -13.70
C GLU A 358 0.34 10.71 -13.65
N HIS A 359 -0.98 10.51 -13.73
CA HIS A 359 -1.96 11.59 -13.73
C HIS A 359 -3.32 11.13 -13.21
N THR A 360 -4.11 12.09 -12.74
CA THR A 360 -5.52 11.90 -12.38
C THR A 360 -6.40 12.95 -13.06
N GLN A 361 -7.72 12.79 -12.97
CA GLN A 361 -8.68 13.77 -13.47
C GLN A 361 -9.02 14.82 -12.40
N ILE A 362 -9.26 16.08 -12.80
CA ILE A 362 -9.74 17.12 -11.88
C ILE A 362 -11.10 16.72 -11.29
N SER A 363 -11.98 16.13 -12.11
CA SER A 363 -13.28 15.62 -11.67
C SER A 363 -13.20 14.56 -10.58
N ASP A 364 -12.18 13.68 -10.64
CA ASP A 364 -11.98 12.62 -9.65
C ASP A 364 -11.45 13.19 -8.33
N LEU A 365 -10.53 14.17 -8.39
CA LEU A 365 -10.10 14.92 -7.21
C LEU A 365 -11.25 15.67 -6.54
N GLN A 366 -12.12 16.30 -7.33
CA GLN A 366 -13.31 16.99 -6.81
C GLN A 366 -14.26 15.99 -6.14
N SER A 367 -14.47 14.83 -6.77
CA SER A 367 -15.34 13.79 -6.24
C SER A 367 -14.77 13.18 -4.96
N LEU A 368 -13.45 12.94 -4.89
CA LEU A 368 -12.79 12.43 -3.71
C LEU A 368 -12.85 13.44 -2.55
N TYR A 369 -12.61 14.73 -2.84
CA TYR A 369 -12.82 15.79 -1.87
C TYR A 369 -14.25 15.77 -1.30
N ASN A 370 -15.26 15.65 -2.16
CA ASN A 370 -16.66 15.62 -1.74
C ASN A 370 -16.96 14.41 -0.84
N VAL A 371 -16.45 13.23 -1.18
CA VAL A 371 -16.60 12.02 -0.34
C VAL A 371 -15.97 12.24 1.03
N TYR A 372 -14.75 12.75 1.09
CA TYR A 372 -14.05 12.98 2.37
C TYR A 372 -14.73 14.06 3.20
N TYR A 373 -15.15 15.17 2.59
CA TYR A 373 -15.89 16.23 3.27
C TYR A 373 -17.21 15.71 3.83
N ASN A 374 -18.02 15.01 3.02
CA ASN A 374 -19.31 14.47 3.42
C ASN A 374 -19.15 13.38 4.50
N SER A 375 -18.02 12.65 4.52
CA SER A 375 -17.71 11.73 5.61
C SER A 375 -17.52 12.46 6.95
N LEU A 376 -16.81 13.59 6.95
CA LEU A 376 -16.70 14.41 8.18
C LEU A 376 -18.05 14.94 8.62
N VAL A 377 -18.90 15.37 7.68
CA VAL A 377 -20.27 15.83 7.97
C VAL A 377 -21.09 14.70 8.62
N GLU A 378 -21.11 13.51 7.99
CA GLU A 378 -21.89 12.37 8.48
C GLU A 378 -21.45 11.86 9.84
N PHE A 379 -20.14 11.81 10.09
CA PHE A 379 -19.62 11.22 11.32
C PHE A 379 -19.47 12.21 12.48
N LEU A 380 -19.35 13.51 12.21
CA LEU A 380 -18.99 14.51 13.23
C LEU A 380 -20.06 15.59 13.46
N GLN A 381 -21.15 15.60 12.69
CA GLN A 381 -22.33 16.40 13.02
C GLN A 381 -23.30 15.60 13.88
N LYS A 382 -23.83 16.23 14.91
CA LYS A 382 -24.98 15.74 15.71
C LYS A 382 -26.26 16.30 15.18
#